data_6d7176e4131206c3bc2340b1be1450eb
#
_entry.id   6d7176e4131206c3bc2340b1be1450eb
#
_cell.length_a   1.000
_cell.length_b   1.000
_cell.length_c   1.000
_cell.angle_alpha   90.00
_cell.angle_beta   90.00
_cell.angle_gamma   90.00
#
_symmetry.space_group_name_H-M   'P 1'
#
loop_
_entity.id
_entity.type
_entity.pdbx_description
1 polymer ?
#
loop_
_entity_poly.entity_id
_entity_poly.type
_entity_poly.pdbx_seq_one_letter_code
_entity_poly.pdbx_strand_id
1 'polypeptide(L)'
;FNNFELMAMQIEKHGINLAAIYRPLNNIFLNKTMERIRTKYICRNQIRKGRSGTRQILENLKKSNSIALMIDQRVTEGIKIDFFGNLASTTTIPAQIIKKYQCDLVPIYIERLEKYNFKMYVSQPIVINSENSQEEISKHLNKILEKMILKNPDQWIWTHNRWKK
;
A
#
# COMPACT_ATOMS: atom_id res chain seq x y z
N PHE A 1 -6.11 -6.50 1.71
CA PHE A 1 -7.51 -6.52 1.25
C PHE A 1 -7.65 -7.16 -0.13
N ASN A 2 -8.82 -7.70 -0.42
CA ASN A 2 -9.20 -8.18 -1.74
C ASN A 2 -9.29 -7.00 -2.72
N ASN A 3 -9.12 -7.30 -4.01
CA ASN A 3 -9.37 -6.34 -5.10
C ASN A 3 -8.57 -5.03 -5.04
N PHE A 4 -7.42 -5.03 -4.40
CA PHE A 4 -6.54 -3.84 -4.27
C PHE A 4 -6.10 -3.27 -5.63
N GLU A 5 -6.03 -4.08 -6.68
CA GLU A 5 -5.67 -3.63 -8.02
C GLU A 5 -6.74 -2.70 -8.61
N LEU A 6 -8.02 -2.87 -8.23
CA LEU A 6 -9.10 -1.95 -8.61
C LEU A 6 -8.90 -0.54 -8.04
N MET A 7 -8.29 -0.39 -6.87
CA MET A 7 -7.99 0.92 -6.31
C MET A 7 -7.03 1.69 -7.22
N ALA A 8 -5.90 1.08 -7.58
CA ALA A 8 -4.92 1.71 -8.45
C ALA A 8 -5.52 2.06 -9.82
N MET A 9 -6.33 1.17 -10.40
CA MET A 9 -7.03 1.40 -11.66
C MET A 9 -7.98 2.59 -11.58
N GLN A 10 -8.77 2.71 -10.51
CA GLN A 10 -9.72 3.81 -10.36
C GLN A 10 -9.01 5.15 -10.11
N ILE A 11 -7.95 5.16 -9.30
CA ILE A 11 -7.15 6.36 -9.05
C ILE A 11 -6.58 6.91 -10.38
N GLU A 12 -6.01 6.04 -11.20
CA GLU A 12 -5.45 6.45 -12.49
C GLU A 12 -6.54 6.91 -13.47
N LYS A 13 -7.70 6.25 -13.51
CA LYS A 13 -8.84 6.68 -14.33
C LYS A 13 -9.37 8.06 -13.96
N HIS A 14 -9.19 8.51 -12.73
CA HIS A 14 -9.54 9.86 -12.29
C HIS A 14 -8.43 10.90 -12.57
N GLY A 15 -7.45 10.56 -13.40
CA GLY A 15 -6.42 11.49 -13.85
C GLY A 15 -5.27 11.73 -12.88
N ILE A 16 -5.16 10.92 -11.81
CA ILE A 16 -4.07 11.03 -10.85
C ILE A 16 -2.87 10.23 -11.37
N ASN A 17 -1.73 10.87 -11.51
CA ASN A 17 -0.48 10.21 -11.88
C ASN A 17 0.00 9.33 -10.72
N LEU A 18 -0.30 8.04 -10.81
CA LEU A 18 -0.02 7.05 -9.78
C LEU A 18 1.17 6.17 -10.16
N ALA A 19 2.05 5.89 -9.20
CA ALA A 19 3.05 4.85 -9.29
C ALA A 19 2.76 3.76 -8.24
N ALA A 20 2.42 2.56 -8.69
CA ALA A 20 2.05 1.46 -7.82
C ALA A 20 3.25 0.54 -7.53
N ILE A 21 3.53 0.30 -6.24
CA ILE A 21 4.59 -0.62 -5.83
C ILE A 21 4.06 -2.04 -5.83
N TYR A 22 4.77 -2.94 -6.54
CA TYR A 22 4.39 -4.33 -6.62
C TYR A 22 5.56 -5.28 -6.33
N ARG A 23 5.23 -6.50 -5.92
CA ARG A 23 6.17 -7.61 -5.84
C ARG A 23 6.04 -8.46 -7.10
N PRO A 24 7.14 -8.73 -7.83
CA PRO A 24 7.12 -9.65 -8.96
C PRO A 24 6.68 -11.06 -8.54
N LEU A 25 6.05 -11.78 -9.45
CA LEU A 25 5.76 -13.20 -9.26
C LEU A 25 7.06 -14.01 -9.31
N ASN A 26 7.10 -15.09 -8.53
CA ASN A 26 8.25 -16.01 -8.52
C ASN A 26 8.43 -16.71 -9.88
N ASN A 27 7.33 -16.98 -10.60
CA ASN A 27 7.38 -17.54 -11.94
C ASN A 27 7.69 -16.43 -12.96
N ILE A 28 8.88 -16.51 -13.59
CA ILE A 28 9.39 -15.48 -14.51
C ILE A 28 8.51 -15.33 -15.76
N PHE A 29 7.94 -16.42 -16.27
CA PHE A 29 7.09 -16.40 -17.47
C PHE A 29 5.76 -15.72 -17.16
N LEU A 30 5.11 -16.13 -16.07
CA LEU A 30 3.85 -15.51 -15.63
C LEU A 30 4.06 -14.05 -15.22
N ASN A 31 5.22 -13.72 -14.66
CA ASN A 31 5.52 -12.35 -14.24
C ASN A 31 5.47 -11.36 -15.40
N LYS A 32 6.07 -11.71 -16.55
CA LYS A 32 6.04 -10.86 -17.75
C LYS A 32 4.61 -10.58 -18.24
N THR A 33 3.76 -11.60 -18.21
CA THR A 33 2.36 -11.47 -18.57
C THR A 33 1.61 -10.59 -17.58
N MET A 34 1.81 -10.80 -16.28
CA MET A 34 1.18 -9.98 -15.23
C MET A 34 1.64 -8.52 -15.28
N GLU A 35 2.92 -8.26 -15.52
CA GLU A 35 3.43 -6.90 -15.68
C GLU A 35 2.76 -6.18 -16.86
N ARG A 36 2.58 -6.86 -17.99
CA ARG A 36 1.84 -6.31 -19.15
C ARG A 36 0.39 -5.99 -18.81
N ILE A 37 -0.29 -6.92 -18.14
CA ILE A 37 -1.69 -6.73 -17.70
C ILE A 37 -1.78 -5.53 -16.74
N ARG A 38 -0.92 -5.46 -15.74
CA ARG A 38 -0.91 -4.36 -14.77
C ARG A 38 -0.65 -3.02 -15.43
N THR A 39 0.37 -2.93 -16.28
CA THR A 39 0.70 -1.69 -16.99
C THR A 39 -0.42 -1.25 -17.94
N LYS A 40 -1.08 -2.19 -18.61
CA LYS A 40 -2.13 -1.87 -19.60
C LYS A 40 -3.48 -1.51 -18.96
N TYR A 41 -3.87 -2.21 -17.89
CA TYR A 41 -5.24 -2.18 -17.38
C TYR A 41 -5.37 -1.64 -15.95
N ILE A 42 -4.30 -1.60 -15.16
CA ILE A 42 -4.37 -1.27 -13.74
C ILE A 42 -3.70 0.08 -13.46
N CYS A 43 -2.40 0.19 -13.71
CA CYS A 43 -1.64 1.40 -13.47
C CYS A 43 -0.41 1.42 -14.39
N ARG A 44 -0.24 2.47 -15.17
CA ARG A 44 0.83 2.58 -16.19
C ARG A 44 2.21 2.55 -15.55
N ASN A 45 2.36 3.20 -14.41
CA ASN A 45 3.65 3.32 -13.73
C ASN A 45 3.73 2.29 -12.60
N GLN A 46 4.53 1.25 -12.84
CA GLN A 46 4.72 0.13 -11.92
C GLN A 46 6.14 0.17 -11.34
N ILE A 47 6.26 0.21 -10.02
CA ILE A 47 7.55 0.21 -9.31
C ILE A 47 7.78 -1.17 -8.70
N ARG A 48 8.84 -1.85 -9.15
CA ARG A 48 9.24 -3.14 -8.59
C ARG A 48 9.83 -2.96 -7.20
N LYS A 49 9.33 -3.72 -6.21
CA LYS A 49 9.90 -3.75 -4.86
C LYS A 49 11.37 -4.17 -4.88
N GLY A 50 12.23 -3.46 -4.15
CA GLY A 50 13.66 -3.72 -4.03
C GLY A 50 14.49 -2.45 -4.10
N ARG A 51 15.82 -2.58 -4.11
CA ARG A 51 16.75 -1.42 -4.10
C ARG A 51 16.52 -0.45 -5.27
N SER A 52 16.30 -0.98 -6.48
CA SER A 52 15.95 -0.14 -7.64
C SER A 52 14.62 0.58 -7.49
N GLY A 53 13.65 -0.02 -6.78
CA GLY A 53 12.35 0.58 -6.51
C GLY A 53 12.43 1.82 -5.64
N THR A 54 13.33 1.83 -4.65
CA THR A 54 13.53 3.02 -3.80
C THR A 54 13.90 4.25 -4.63
N ARG A 55 14.82 4.10 -5.59
CA ARG A 55 15.20 5.19 -6.49
C ARG A 55 13.99 5.66 -7.33
N GLN A 56 13.23 4.72 -7.89
CA GLN A 56 12.04 5.06 -8.68
C GLN A 56 10.96 5.75 -7.86
N ILE A 57 10.77 5.37 -6.59
CA ILE A 57 9.87 6.09 -5.67
C ILE A 57 10.30 7.56 -5.57
N LEU A 58 11.60 7.82 -5.34
CA LEU A 58 12.13 9.18 -5.24
C LEU A 58 11.94 9.99 -6.51
N GLU A 59 12.20 9.39 -7.66
CA GLU A 59 12.03 10.02 -8.96
C GLU A 59 10.55 10.39 -9.22
N ASN A 60 9.61 9.52 -8.82
CA ASN A 60 8.18 9.78 -8.93
C ASN A 60 7.72 10.90 -8.00
N LEU A 61 8.15 10.89 -6.74
CA LEU A 61 7.82 11.96 -5.79
C LEU A 61 8.35 13.33 -6.25
N LYS A 62 9.57 13.40 -6.80
CA LYS A 62 10.12 14.63 -7.38
C LYS A 62 9.30 15.16 -8.56
N LYS A 63 8.59 14.30 -9.28
CA LYS A 63 7.67 14.66 -10.37
C LYS A 63 6.24 14.93 -9.89
N SER A 64 6.03 15.02 -8.57
CA SER A 64 4.72 15.19 -7.96
C SER A 64 3.74 14.06 -8.29
N ASN A 65 4.23 12.86 -8.59
CA ASN A 65 3.40 11.68 -8.76
C ASN A 65 3.02 11.08 -7.40
N SER A 66 1.82 10.52 -7.31
CA SER A 66 1.36 9.79 -6.13
C SER A 66 1.97 8.38 -6.07
N ILE A 67 2.27 7.89 -4.88
CA ILE A 67 2.81 6.53 -4.67
C ILE A 67 1.77 5.67 -3.97
N ALA A 68 1.38 4.54 -4.58
CA ALA A 68 0.53 3.56 -3.94
C ALA A 68 1.34 2.45 -3.26
N LEU A 69 1.07 2.24 -1.98
CA LEU A 69 1.72 1.26 -1.10
C LEU A 69 0.68 0.40 -0.40
N MET A 70 0.83 -0.93 -0.48
CA MET A 70 0.11 -1.87 0.37
C MET A 70 0.87 -2.08 1.67
N ILE A 71 0.22 -1.80 2.81
CA ILE A 71 0.83 -1.92 4.14
C ILE A 71 0.28 -3.08 4.98
N ASP A 72 -0.71 -3.78 4.46
CA ASP A 72 -1.38 -4.90 5.13
C ASP A 72 -0.58 -6.21 5.13
N GLN A 73 0.48 -6.28 4.35
CA GLN A 73 1.31 -7.47 4.22
C GLN A 73 2.49 -7.47 5.20
N ARG A 74 2.89 -8.68 5.63
CA ARG A 74 4.14 -8.89 6.36
C ARG A 74 5.34 -8.55 5.47
N VAL A 75 6.34 -7.91 6.04
CA VAL A 75 7.62 -7.67 5.39
C VAL A 75 8.74 -8.35 6.17
N THR A 76 9.76 -8.82 5.47
CA THR A 76 10.90 -9.50 6.11
C THR A 76 11.78 -8.49 6.88
N GLU A 77 12.03 -7.34 6.27
CA GLU A 77 12.86 -6.27 6.81
C GLU A 77 11.99 -5.16 7.43
N GLY A 78 11.10 -5.55 8.33
CA GLY A 78 10.21 -4.63 9.04
C GLY A 78 10.55 -4.52 10.52
N ILE A 79 9.97 -3.53 11.18
CA ILE A 79 10.04 -3.42 12.64
C ILE A 79 8.84 -4.13 13.27
N LYS A 80 9.03 -4.63 14.50
CA LYS A 80 7.96 -5.32 15.24
C LYS A 80 7.07 -4.28 15.91
N ILE A 81 5.85 -4.14 15.42
CA ILE A 81 4.85 -3.19 15.95
C ILE A 81 3.56 -3.93 16.24
N ASP A 82 2.83 -3.45 17.24
CA ASP A 82 1.50 -3.96 17.58
C ASP A 82 0.56 -3.90 16.39
N PHE A 83 -0.14 -5.01 16.17
CA PHE A 83 -1.20 -5.15 15.21
C PHE A 83 -2.22 -6.16 15.74
N PHE A 84 -3.40 -5.68 16.10
CA PHE A 84 -4.43 -6.45 16.83
C PHE A 84 -3.91 -7.09 18.12
N GLY A 85 -3.13 -6.34 18.92
CA GLY A 85 -2.60 -6.81 20.20
C GLY A 85 -1.42 -7.79 20.10
N ASN A 86 -0.91 -8.06 18.90
CA ASN A 86 0.23 -8.94 18.67
C ASN A 86 1.30 -8.26 17.82
N LEU A 87 2.57 -8.54 18.12
CA LEU A 87 3.69 -7.97 17.38
C LEU A 87 3.76 -8.53 15.93
N ALA A 88 3.67 -7.63 14.96
CA ALA A 88 3.75 -7.96 13.54
C ALA A 88 4.88 -7.19 12.85
N SER A 89 5.60 -7.87 11.94
CA SER A 89 6.66 -7.23 11.16
C SER A 89 6.07 -6.24 10.16
N THR A 90 6.25 -4.94 10.43
CA THR A 90 5.60 -3.82 9.73
C THR A 90 6.61 -3.02 8.93
N THR A 91 6.23 -2.62 7.71
CA THR A 91 7.07 -1.78 6.86
C THR A 91 7.20 -0.37 7.40
N THR A 92 8.39 0.19 7.35
CA THR A 92 8.65 1.60 7.69
C THR A 92 8.73 2.50 6.46
N ILE A 93 8.57 1.95 5.26
CA ILE A 93 8.70 2.71 4.00
C ILE A 93 7.77 3.93 3.96
N PRO A 94 6.46 3.84 4.31
CA PRO A 94 5.60 5.01 4.35
C PRO A 94 6.11 6.09 5.29
N ALA A 95 6.52 5.71 6.50
CA ALA A 95 7.06 6.63 7.50
C ALA A 95 8.34 7.33 7.02
N GLN A 96 9.24 6.59 6.37
CA GLN A 96 10.47 7.14 5.79
C GLN A 96 10.18 8.16 4.68
N ILE A 97 9.21 7.84 3.80
CA ILE A 97 8.80 8.74 2.71
C ILE A 97 8.22 10.03 3.29
N ILE A 98 7.27 9.92 4.22
CA ILE A 98 6.61 11.07 4.84
C ILE A 98 7.64 12.00 5.52
N LYS A 99 8.51 11.44 6.37
CA LYS A 99 9.54 12.23 7.07
C LYS A 99 10.51 12.93 6.12
N LYS A 100 10.87 12.28 5.02
CA LYS A 100 11.85 12.81 4.09
C LYS A 100 11.27 13.83 3.11
N TYR A 101 10.03 13.63 2.65
CA TYR A 101 9.42 14.42 1.58
C TYR A 101 8.25 15.28 2.04
N GLN A 102 7.86 15.17 3.30
CA GLN A 102 6.74 15.91 3.89
C GLN A 102 5.48 15.85 3.02
N CYS A 103 5.23 14.65 2.45
CA CYS A 103 4.08 14.42 1.58
C CYS A 103 2.86 13.97 2.39
N ASP A 104 1.69 14.27 1.86
CA ASP A 104 0.42 13.81 2.42
C ASP A 104 0.30 12.29 2.36
N LEU A 105 -0.33 11.73 3.37
CA LEU A 105 -0.71 10.33 3.45
C LEU A 105 -2.23 10.21 3.38
N VAL A 106 -2.73 9.56 2.33
CA VAL A 106 -4.17 9.35 2.14
C VAL A 106 -4.49 7.86 2.27
N PRO A 107 -5.19 7.44 3.34
CA PRO A 107 -5.67 6.07 3.45
C PRO A 107 -6.80 5.80 2.46
N ILE A 108 -6.70 4.70 1.73
CA ILE A 108 -7.71 4.27 0.77
C ILE A 108 -8.13 2.84 1.09
N TYR A 109 -9.43 2.60 1.06
CA TYR A 109 -10.03 1.32 1.32
C TYR A 109 -11.03 0.99 0.22
N ILE A 110 -11.08 -0.28 -0.20
CA ILE A 110 -12.08 -0.77 -1.16
C ILE A 110 -12.92 -1.86 -0.51
N GLU A 111 -14.21 -1.74 -0.64
CA GLU A 111 -15.20 -2.68 -0.18
C GLU A 111 -15.91 -3.30 -1.39
N ARG A 112 -16.00 -4.62 -1.41
CA ARG A 112 -16.84 -5.33 -2.36
C ARG A 112 -18.26 -5.38 -1.79
N LEU A 113 -19.18 -4.85 -2.53
CA LEU A 113 -20.62 -4.93 -2.26
C LEU A 113 -21.20 -6.19 -2.92
N GLU A 114 -22.46 -6.15 -3.30
CA GLU A 114 -23.11 -7.25 -3.98
C GLU A 114 -22.60 -7.44 -5.43
N LYS A 115 -22.48 -8.66 -5.87
CA LYS A 115 -22.09 -9.06 -7.24
C LYS A 115 -20.75 -8.45 -7.68
N TYR A 116 -20.78 -7.51 -8.60
CA TYR A 116 -19.62 -6.84 -9.20
C TYR A 116 -19.49 -5.38 -8.76
N ASN A 117 -20.25 -4.97 -7.76
CA ASN A 117 -20.20 -3.61 -7.27
C ASN A 117 -19.13 -3.44 -6.19
N PHE A 118 -18.37 -2.36 -6.29
CA PHE A 118 -17.32 -2.00 -5.35
C PHE A 118 -17.49 -0.55 -4.95
N LYS A 119 -17.16 -0.26 -3.70
CA LYS A 119 -17.13 1.11 -3.18
C LYS A 119 -15.73 1.41 -2.67
N MET A 120 -15.13 2.47 -3.22
CA MET A 120 -13.82 2.95 -2.78
C MET A 120 -14.01 4.13 -1.85
N TYR A 121 -13.38 4.06 -0.69
CA TYR A 121 -13.35 5.13 0.31
C TYR A 121 -11.98 5.78 0.28
N VAL A 122 -11.95 7.07 0.03
CA VAL A 122 -10.75 7.90 0.09
C VAL A 122 -10.89 8.76 1.33
N SER A 123 -10.01 8.55 2.29
CA SER A 123 -10.04 9.33 3.55
C SER A 123 -9.39 10.69 3.35
N GLN A 124 -9.64 11.61 4.29
CA GLN A 124 -8.88 12.85 4.35
C GLN A 124 -7.39 12.56 4.57
N PRO A 125 -6.50 13.40 4.08
CA PRO A 125 -5.08 13.29 4.36
C PRO A 125 -4.81 13.24 5.86
N ILE A 126 -3.90 12.38 6.29
CA ILE A 126 -3.48 12.30 7.67
C ILE A 126 -2.36 13.30 7.89
N VAL A 127 -2.55 14.18 8.84
CA VAL A 127 -1.51 15.09 9.29
C VAL A 127 -0.54 14.30 10.19
N ILE A 128 0.69 14.15 9.75
CA ILE A 128 1.77 13.52 10.50
C ILE A 128 2.69 14.63 11.02
N ASN A 129 2.89 14.66 12.34
CA ASN A 129 3.87 15.58 12.92
C ASN A 129 5.28 15.14 12.51
N SER A 130 6.10 16.07 12.02
CA SER A 130 7.51 15.85 11.63
C SER A 130 8.36 15.28 12.77
N GLU A 131 8.01 15.60 14.02
CA GLU A 131 8.69 15.11 15.22
C GLU A 131 8.44 13.61 15.50
N ASN A 132 7.35 13.04 14.96
CA ASN A 132 7.06 11.64 15.17
C ASN A 132 8.19 10.75 14.65
N SER A 133 8.55 9.73 15.44
CA SER A 133 9.47 8.69 15.01
C SER A 133 8.87 7.81 13.90
N GLN A 134 9.70 7.11 13.15
CA GLN A 134 9.21 6.15 12.15
C GLN A 134 8.34 5.05 12.78
N GLU A 135 8.64 4.66 14.02
CA GLU A 135 7.87 3.67 14.76
C GLU A 135 6.48 4.19 15.11
N GLU A 136 6.37 5.40 15.65
CA GLU A 136 5.09 6.04 15.97
C GLU A 136 4.20 6.18 14.73
N ILE A 137 4.78 6.64 13.61
CA ILE A 137 4.05 6.75 12.34
C ILE A 137 3.55 5.37 11.90
N SER A 138 4.42 4.36 11.92
CA SER A 138 4.05 3.00 11.50
C SER A 138 3.01 2.36 12.43
N LYS A 139 3.07 2.65 13.74
CA LYS A 139 2.06 2.24 14.73
C LYS A 139 0.72 2.90 14.43
N HIS A 140 0.72 4.20 14.13
CA HIS A 140 -0.49 4.92 13.75
C HIS A 140 -1.13 4.33 12.49
N LEU A 141 -0.32 4.00 11.47
CA LEU A 141 -0.78 3.36 10.24
C LEU A 141 -1.37 1.97 10.49
N ASN A 142 -0.78 1.16 11.38
CA ASN A 142 -1.36 -0.11 11.80
C ASN A 142 -2.75 0.08 12.41
N LYS A 143 -2.94 1.07 13.28
CA LYS A 143 -4.25 1.36 13.90
C LYS A 143 -5.31 1.79 12.89
N ILE A 144 -4.92 2.52 11.86
CA ILE A 144 -5.83 2.85 10.75
C ILE A 144 -6.21 1.60 9.96
N LEU A 145 -5.22 0.76 9.67
CA LEU A 145 -5.44 -0.52 8.97
C LEU A 145 -6.36 -1.45 9.77
N GLU A 146 -6.16 -1.57 11.09
CA GLU A 146 -7.05 -2.32 11.98
C GLU A 146 -8.51 -1.85 11.87
N LYS A 147 -8.73 -0.53 11.93
CA LYS A 147 -10.08 0.05 11.77
C LYS A 147 -10.69 -0.26 10.41
N MET A 148 -9.88 -0.27 9.35
CA MET A 148 -10.36 -0.64 8.00
C MET A 148 -10.72 -2.12 7.92
N ILE A 149 -9.93 -3.00 8.52
CA ILE A 149 -10.18 -4.45 8.55
C ILE A 149 -11.46 -4.75 9.33
N LEU A 150 -11.66 -4.10 10.48
CA LEU A 150 -12.85 -4.32 11.33
C LEU A 150 -14.17 -3.91 10.67
N LYS A 151 -14.14 -3.08 9.62
CA LYS A 151 -15.35 -2.76 8.85
C LYS A 151 -15.90 -3.97 8.10
N ASN A 152 -15.00 -4.76 7.48
CA ASN A 152 -15.34 -5.94 6.70
C ASN A 152 -14.23 -7.00 6.86
N PRO A 153 -14.17 -7.70 8.01
CA PRO A 153 -13.10 -8.63 8.31
C PRO A 153 -12.99 -9.79 7.32
N ASP A 154 -14.11 -10.24 6.77
CA ASP A 154 -14.22 -11.30 5.76
C ASP A 154 -13.57 -10.92 4.41
N GLN A 155 -13.36 -9.64 4.15
CA GLN A 155 -12.72 -9.15 2.93
C GLN A 155 -11.21 -8.94 3.06
N TRP A 156 -10.63 -9.23 4.22
CA TRP A 156 -9.18 -9.22 4.37
C TRP A 156 -8.58 -10.60 4.09
N ILE A 157 -7.37 -10.63 3.50
CA ILE A 157 -6.70 -11.89 3.11
C ILE A 157 -6.02 -12.51 4.33
N TRP A 158 -6.76 -13.28 5.12
CA TRP A 158 -6.30 -13.96 6.33
C TRP A 158 -5.27 -15.06 6.06
N THR A 159 -5.23 -15.64 4.88
CA THR A 159 -4.25 -16.66 4.49
C THR A 159 -2.82 -16.13 4.46
N HIS A 160 -2.64 -14.81 4.39
CA HIS A 160 -1.35 -14.17 4.55
C HIS A 160 -1.06 -13.98 6.05
N ASN A 161 -0.29 -14.92 6.63
CA ASN A 161 0.05 -14.86 8.06
C ASN A 161 0.87 -13.60 8.39
N ARG A 162 0.19 -12.55 8.86
CA ARG A 162 0.75 -11.23 9.20
C ARG A 162 1.70 -11.31 10.39
N TRP A 163 1.50 -12.27 11.30
CA TRP A 163 2.22 -12.46 12.55
C TRP A 163 3.28 -13.57 12.51
N LYS A 164 3.50 -14.19 11.35
CA LYS A 164 4.52 -15.23 11.21
C LYS A 164 5.86 -14.74 11.77
N LYS A 165 6.42 -15.53 12.68
CA LYS A 165 7.75 -15.32 13.28
C LYS A 165 8.85 -15.43 12.26
#